data_2826669706ae89e113aed8f0c84b25c4
#
_entry.id   2826669706ae89e113aed8f0c84b25c4
#
_cell.length_a   1.000
_cell.length_b   1.000
_cell.length_c   1.000
_cell.angle_alpha   90.00
_cell.angle_beta   90.00
_cell.angle_gamma   90.00
#
_symmetry.space_group_name_H-M   'P 1'
#
loop_
_entity.id
_entity.type
_entity.pdbx_description
1 polymer ?
#
loop_
_entity_poly.entity_id
_entity_poly.type
_entity_poly.pdbx_seq_one_letter_code
_entity_poly.pdbx_strand_id
1 'polypeptide(L)'
;MRELLTRSKIELAPPALDKLWRFHQLLRERNEDRDLTRLIEFESVVIKHYVDSLYVGKLVKLPSPLVDVGTGAGFPGIPLKIGYPDIELILAEQRPRRVMFLNDAIRLLGLRNVKTFDHRVVSRSFTEPVRGVITRAVEPITKTLLRTSGATDIGSQIIFMKGPGVDEELREAVRDFKRDYKLIRDQPYSLPHTTHDRRLVIFERLTPRSVVAESAEEETGDDDTEDQA
;
A
#
# COMPACT_ATOMS: atom_id res chain seq x y z
N MET A 1 7.51 -17.71 -11.96
CA MET A 1 6.46 -17.03 -11.15
C MET A 1 5.53 -18.04 -10.47
N ARG A 2 4.80 -18.89 -11.21
CA ARG A 2 3.87 -19.89 -10.61
C ARG A 2 4.56 -20.71 -9.51
N GLU A 3 5.70 -21.30 -9.79
CA GLU A 3 6.45 -22.12 -8.84
C GLU A 3 6.81 -21.35 -7.53
N LEU A 4 7.30 -20.12 -7.65
CA LEU A 4 7.63 -19.28 -6.50
C LEU A 4 6.40 -18.92 -5.65
N LEU A 5 5.27 -18.65 -6.30
CA LEU A 5 3.99 -18.41 -5.61
C LEU A 5 3.52 -19.66 -4.88
N THR A 6 3.51 -20.83 -5.55
CA THR A 6 3.11 -22.11 -4.95
C THR A 6 4.01 -22.48 -3.77
N ARG A 7 5.33 -22.36 -3.91
CA ARG A 7 6.28 -22.54 -2.79
C ARG A 7 5.96 -21.61 -1.63
N SER A 8 5.49 -20.40 -1.92
CA SER A 8 5.06 -19.42 -0.90
C SER A 8 3.62 -19.65 -0.43
N LYS A 9 3.03 -20.80 -0.74
CA LYS A 9 1.64 -21.14 -0.37
C LYS A 9 0.60 -20.14 -0.91
N ILE A 10 0.89 -19.52 -2.05
CA ILE A 10 -0.02 -18.62 -2.76
C ILE A 10 -0.49 -19.33 -4.02
N GLU A 11 -1.79 -19.56 -4.09
CA GLU A 11 -2.44 -20.14 -5.24
C GLU A 11 -3.31 -19.07 -5.92
N LEU A 12 -3.07 -18.87 -7.20
CA LEU A 12 -3.87 -17.99 -8.04
C LEU A 12 -4.52 -18.80 -9.15
N ALA A 13 -5.79 -18.53 -9.43
CA ALA A 13 -6.45 -19.06 -10.61
C ALA A 13 -5.70 -18.63 -11.89
N PRO A 14 -5.73 -19.44 -12.97
CA PRO A 14 -4.99 -19.15 -14.20
C PRO A 14 -5.15 -17.72 -14.74
N PRO A 15 -6.36 -17.12 -14.76
CA PRO A 15 -6.52 -15.75 -15.22
C PRO A 15 -5.82 -14.70 -14.33
N ALA A 16 -5.79 -14.93 -13.02
CA ALA A 16 -5.09 -14.02 -12.08
C ALA A 16 -3.56 -14.14 -12.23
N LEU A 17 -3.07 -15.38 -12.42
CA LEU A 17 -1.65 -15.60 -12.69
C LEU A 17 -1.21 -14.96 -14.01
N ASP A 18 -2.02 -15.02 -15.07
CA ASP A 18 -1.76 -14.34 -16.34
C ASP A 18 -1.68 -12.80 -16.14
N LYS A 19 -2.64 -12.23 -15.44
CA LYS A 19 -2.61 -10.80 -15.10
C LYS A 19 -1.35 -10.42 -14.33
N LEU A 20 -0.94 -11.21 -13.35
CA LEU A 20 0.27 -10.96 -12.56
C LEU A 20 1.53 -11.05 -13.43
N TRP A 21 1.56 -11.97 -14.39
CA TRP A 21 2.67 -12.08 -15.34
C TRP A 21 2.73 -10.88 -16.29
N ARG A 22 1.61 -10.47 -16.86
CA ARG A 22 1.51 -9.27 -17.71
C ARG A 22 1.88 -8.00 -16.95
N PHE A 23 1.49 -7.90 -15.69
CA PHE A 23 1.92 -6.80 -14.83
C PHE A 23 3.44 -6.79 -14.65
N HIS A 24 4.04 -7.96 -14.43
CA HIS A 24 5.50 -8.08 -14.33
C HIS A 24 6.22 -7.65 -15.62
N GLN A 25 5.71 -8.05 -16.77
CA GLN A 25 6.27 -7.65 -18.05
C GLN A 25 6.22 -6.13 -18.25
N LEU A 26 5.08 -5.50 -17.96
CA LEU A 26 4.92 -4.05 -18.02
C LEU A 26 5.84 -3.33 -17.02
N LEU A 27 5.96 -3.85 -15.80
CA LEU A 27 6.86 -3.29 -14.78
C LEU A 27 8.31 -3.28 -15.28
N ARG A 28 8.78 -4.37 -15.85
CA ARG A 28 10.13 -4.47 -16.38
C ARG A 28 10.36 -3.55 -17.58
N GLU A 29 9.40 -3.51 -18.51
CA GLU A 29 9.46 -2.66 -19.69
C GLU A 29 9.57 -1.16 -19.34
N ARG A 30 8.83 -0.73 -18.32
CA ARG A 30 8.72 0.68 -17.94
C ARG A 30 9.64 1.12 -16.80
N ASN A 31 10.41 0.20 -16.23
CA ASN A 31 11.19 0.50 -15.03
C ASN A 31 12.30 1.52 -15.28
N GLU A 32 13.01 1.42 -16.40
CA GLU A 32 14.14 2.31 -16.73
C GLU A 32 13.67 3.77 -16.90
N ASP A 33 12.51 3.95 -17.54
CA ASP A 33 11.99 5.29 -17.86
C ASP A 33 11.29 5.97 -16.68
N ARG A 34 10.81 5.19 -15.68
CA ARG A 34 9.84 5.69 -14.69
C ARG A 34 10.28 5.50 -13.23
N ASP A 35 11.47 4.99 -12.98
CA ASP A 35 11.99 4.72 -11.63
C ASP A 35 10.96 4.04 -10.71
N LEU A 36 10.48 2.89 -11.16
CA LEU A 36 9.39 2.18 -10.50
C LEU A 36 9.88 1.36 -9.31
N THR A 37 10.98 0.62 -9.49
CA THR A 37 11.55 -0.23 -8.46
C THR A 37 13.06 -0.45 -8.68
N ARG A 38 13.79 -0.52 -7.58
CA ARG A 38 15.21 -0.89 -7.56
C ARG A 38 15.45 -2.41 -7.62
N LEU A 39 14.39 -3.19 -7.42
CA LEU A 39 14.46 -4.64 -7.54
C LEU A 39 14.29 -5.04 -9.00
N ILE A 40 15.36 -5.57 -9.60
CA ILE A 40 15.38 -5.97 -11.02
C ILE A 40 15.50 -7.49 -11.19
N GLU A 41 16.04 -8.19 -10.19
CA GLU A 41 16.20 -9.63 -10.22
C GLU A 41 14.83 -10.29 -10.05
N PHE A 42 14.49 -11.23 -10.94
CA PHE A 42 13.15 -11.81 -11.06
C PHE A 42 12.62 -12.44 -9.77
N GLU A 43 13.43 -13.30 -9.14
CA GLU A 43 13.02 -13.98 -7.91
C GLU A 43 12.79 -13.00 -6.78
N SER A 44 13.68 -12.01 -6.64
CA SER A 44 13.54 -10.93 -5.66
C SER A 44 12.27 -10.11 -5.88
N VAL A 45 11.92 -9.78 -7.12
CA VAL A 45 10.67 -9.08 -7.44
C VAL A 45 9.46 -9.93 -7.06
N VAL A 46 9.47 -11.22 -7.42
CA VAL A 46 8.36 -12.12 -7.10
C VAL A 46 8.19 -12.24 -5.58
N ILE A 47 9.25 -12.47 -4.85
CA ILE A 47 9.18 -12.69 -3.40
C ILE A 47 8.86 -11.38 -2.67
N LYS A 48 9.64 -10.31 -2.91
CA LYS A 48 9.56 -9.07 -2.11
C LYS A 48 8.42 -8.14 -2.53
N HIS A 49 7.83 -8.37 -3.71
CA HIS A 49 6.70 -7.56 -4.16
C HIS A 49 5.42 -8.40 -4.26
N TYR A 50 5.37 -9.46 -5.07
CA TYR A 50 4.12 -10.17 -5.31
C TYR A 50 3.71 -11.07 -4.15
N VAL A 51 4.65 -11.91 -3.65
CA VAL A 51 4.39 -12.76 -2.49
C VAL A 51 4.08 -11.91 -1.26
N ASP A 52 4.92 -10.91 -0.96
CA ASP A 52 4.74 -10.01 0.20
C ASP A 52 3.36 -9.34 0.17
N SER A 53 2.93 -8.83 -1.00
CA SER A 53 1.61 -8.21 -1.16
C SER A 53 0.46 -9.20 -0.97
N LEU A 54 0.50 -10.34 -1.69
CA LEU A 54 -0.57 -11.33 -1.68
C LEU A 54 -0.71 -12.04 -0.32
N TYR A 55 0.41 -12.19 0.39
CA TYR A 55 0.44 -12.86 1.68
C TYR A 55 -0.37 -12.11 2.75
N VAL A 56 -0.40 -10.78 2.69
CA VAL A 56 -1.23 -9.97 3.61
C VAL A 56 -2.71 -10.30 3.47
N GLY A 57 -3.21 -10.46 2.24
CA GLY A 57 -4.61 -10.84 2.02
C GLY A 57 -4.97 -12.25 2.51
N LYS A 58 -3.96 -13.11 2.79
CA LYS A 58 -4.17 -14.38 3.50
C LYS A 58 -4.25 -14.22 5.01
N LEU A 59 -3.57 -13.22 5.54
CA LEU A 59 -3.51 -12.97 6.98
C LEU A 59 -4.73 -12.22 7.48
N VAL A 60 -5.32 -11.35 6.63
CA VAL A 60 -6.45 -10.48 7.02
C VAL A 60 -7.50 -10.41 5.93
N LYS A 61 -8.77 -10.25 6.33
CA LYS A 61 -9.83 -9.85 5.41
C LYS A 61 -9.61 -8.39 5.02
N LEU A 62 -9.41 -8.15 3.73
CA LEU A 62 -9.19 -6.79 3.23
C LEU A 62 -10.49 -5.97 3.31
N PRO A 63 -10.45 -4.78 3.89
CA PRO A 63 -11.59 -3.87 3.87
C PRO A 63 -11.83 -3.32 2.45
N SER A 64 -13.07 -2.91 2.18
CA SER A 64 -13.45 -2.32 0.88
C SER A 64 -14.47 -1.20 1.12
N PRO A 65 -14.26 0.02 0.59
CA PRO A 65 -13.12 0.48 -0.22
C PRO A 65 -11.79 0.51 0.55
N LEU A 66 -10.69 0.17 -0.15
CA LEU A 66 -9.32 0.17 0.37
C LEU A 66 -8.47 1.22 -0.37
N VAL A 67 -7.71 2.01 0.36
CA VAL A 67 -6.72 2.93 -0.23
C VAL A 67 -5.32 2.38 0.02
N ASP A 68 -4.53 2.21 -1.04
CA ASP A 68 -3.11 1.92 -0.96
C ASP A 68 -2.33 3.23 -1.00
N VAL A 69 -1.84 3.68 0.16
CA VAL A 69 -1.18 4.97 0.33
C VAL A 69 0.30 4.85 0.01
N GLY A 70 0.74 5.65 -0.96
CA GLY A 70 2.12 5.60 -1.46
C GLY A 70 2.40 4.30 -2.21
N THR A 71 1.46 3.89 -3.05
CA THR A 71 1.50 2.63 -3.77
C THR A 71 2.73 2.44 -4.67
N GLY A 72 3.40 3.52 -5.04
CA GLY A 72 4.58 3.50 -5.90
C GLY A 72 4.31 2.85 -7.26
N ALA A 73 4.99 1.76 -7.54
CA ALA A 73 4.74 0.94 -8.72
C ALA A 73 3.52 0.01 -8.58
N GLY A 74 2.58 0.32 -7.69
CA GLY A 74 1.37 -0.47 -7.49
C GLY A 74 1.47 -1.56 -6.42
N PHE A 75 2.37 -1.40 -5.44
CA PHE A 75 2.58 -2.37 -4.37
C PHE A 75 2.21 -1.82 -2.98
N PRO A 76 1.36 -2.52 -2.23
CA PRO A 76 0.79 -3.86 -2.46
C PRO A 76 -0.46 -3.89 -3.35
N GLY A 77 -1.03 -2.76 -3.76
CA GLY A 77 -2.38 -2.63 -4.31
C GLY A 77 -2.68 -3.48 -5.55
N ILE A 78 -1.85 -3.43 -6.61
CA ILE A 78 -2.14 -4.18 -7.85
C ILE A 78 -2.12 -5.70 -7.64
N PRO A 79 -1.11 -6.31 -6.98
CA PRO A 79 -1.17 -7.74 -6.66
C PRO A 79 -2.38 -8.11 -5.80
N LEU A 80 -2.73 -7.27 -4.79
CA LEU A 80 -3.94 -7.49 -3.99
C LEU A 80 -5.20 -7.46 -4.85
N LYS A 81 -5.33 -6.50 -5.77
CA LYS A 81 -6.47 -6.42 -6.68
C LYS A 81 -6.58 -7.61 -7.63
N ILE A 82 -5.44 -8.14 -8.06
CA ILE A 82 -5.39 -9.36 -8.90
C ILE A 82 -5.82 -10.59 -8.10
N GLY A 83 -5.34 -10.73 -6.88
CA GLY A 83 -5.65 -11.88 -6.01
C GLY A 83 -7.04 -11.80 -5.35
N TYR A 84 -7.54 -10.60 -5.13
CA TYR A 84 -8.82 -10.31 -4.45
C TYR A 84 -9.65 -9.34 -5.29
N PRO A 85 -10.23 -9.81 -6.41
CA PRO A 85 -10.84 -8.94 -7.44
C PRO A 85 -12.07 -8.16 -6.97
N ASP A 86 -12.72 -8.57 -5.90
CA ASP A 86 -13.96 -7.96 -5.42
C ASP A 86 -13.74 -6.68 -4.60
N ILE A 87 -12.52 -6.40 -4.13
CA ILE A 87 -12.24 -5.16 -3.39
C ILE A 87 -12.33 -3.94 -4.31
N GLU A 88 -12.90 -2.86 -3.83
CA GLU A 88 -12.73 -1.54 -4.41
C GLU A 88 -11.39 -0.98 -3.94
N LEU A 89 -10.56 -0.51 -4.88
CA LEU A 89 -9.19 -0.08 -4.59
C LEU A 89 -8.91 1.31 -5.13
N ILE A 90 -8.25 2.12 -4.31
CA ILE A 90 -7.70 3.41 -4.71
C ILE A 90 -6.18 3.33 -4.55
N LEU A 91 -5.46 3.55 -5.65
CA LEU A 91 -4.00 3.59 -5.67
C LEU A 91 -3.55 5.05 -5.54
N ALA A 92 -3.08 5.45 -4.35
CA ALA A 92 -2.65 6.82 -4.09
C ALA A 92 -1.13 6.95 -4.31
N GLU A 93 -0.76 7.77 -5.29
CA GLU A 93 0.63 8.07 -5.67
C GLU A 93 0.70 9.49 -6.23
N GLN A 94 1.62 10.31 -5.73
CA GLN A 94 1.73 11.73 -6.15
C GLN A 94 2.68 11.96 -7.34
N ARG A 95 3.57 11.02 -7.66
CA ARG A 95 4.55 11.16 -8.75
C ARG A 95 3.90 10.89 -10.11
N PRO A 96 3.82 11.90 -11.02
CA PRO A 96 3.05 11.77 -12.26
C PRO A 96 3.47 10.58 -13.13
N ARG A 97 4.78 10.31 -13.23
CA ARG A 97 5.30 9.17 -14.01
C ARG A 97 4.80 7.83 -13.49
N ARG A 98 4.67 7.68 -12.15
CA ARG A 98 4.13 6.46 -11.53
C ARG A 98 2.62 6.36 -11.69
N VAL A 99 1.90 7.48 -11.59
CA VAL A 99 0.45 7.53 -11.86
C VAL A 99 0.15 7.11 -13.30
N MET A 100 0.93 7.58 -14.28
CA MET A 100 0.80 7.12 -15.66
C MET A 100 1.00 5.61 -15.79
N PHE A 101 2.03 5.07 -15.14
CA PHE A 101 2.27 3.63 -15.11
C PHE A 101 1.11 2.84 -14.50
N LEU A 102 0.56 3.31 -13.37
CA LEU A 102 -0.59 2.68 -12.71
C LEU A 102 -1.82 2.66 -13.62
N ASN A 103 -2.10 3.76 -14.31
CA ASN A 103 -3.20 3.83 -15.27
C ASN A 103 -3.00 2.88 -16.46
N ASP A 104 -1.78 2.78 -16.98
CA ASP A 104 -1.42 1.82 -18.03
C ASP A 104 -1.64 0.37 -17.53
N ALA A 105 -1.20 0.05 -16.31
CA ALA A 105 -1.38 -1.26 -15.71
C ALA A 105 -2.87 -1.60 -15.50
N ILE A 106 -3.67 -0.68 -14.95
CA ILE A 106 -5.12 -0.87 -14.77
C ILE A 106 -5.79 -1.22 -16.09
N ARG A 107 -5.47 -0.47 -17.15
CA ARG A 107 -6.04 -0.66 -18.49
C ARG A 107 -5.59 -1.99 -19.11
N LEU A 108 -4.27 -2.25 -19.11
CA LEU A 108 -3.69 -3.46 -19.70
C LEU A 108 -4.25 -4.74 -19.08
N LEU A 109 -4.45 -4.73 -17.76
CA LEU A 109 -4.90 -5.90 -17.00
C LEU A 109 -6.43 -6.00 -16.92
N GLY A 110 -7.16 -5.00 -17.43
CA GLY A 110 -8.62 -4.95 -17.34
C GLY A 110 -9.11 -5.04 -15.90
N LEU A 111 -8.45 -4.29 -14.98
CA LEU A 111 -8.87 -4.26 -13.58
C LEU A 111 -10.13 -3.40 -13.43
N ARG A 112 -11.13 -3.92 -12.74
CA ARG A 112 -12.40 -3.23 -12.45
C ARG A 112 -12.40 -2.74 -11.00
N ASN A 113 -13.19 -1.71 -10.69
CA ASN A 113 -13.32 -1.15 -9.34
C ASN A 113 -11.94 -0.77 -8.74
N VAL A 114 -11.08 -0.18 -9.57
CA VAL A 114 -9.79 0.38 -9.16
C VAL A 114 -9.57 1.70 -9.88
N LYS A 115 -9.06 2.68 -9.15
CA LYS A 115 -8.71 4.01 -9.68
C LYS A 115 -7.42 4.51 -9.06
N THR A 116 -6.75 5.43 -9.73
CA THR A 116 -5.63 6.19 -9.17
C THR A 116 -6.13 7.44 -8.45
N PHE A 117 -5.38 7.86 -7.47
CA PHE A 117 -5.51 9.16 -6.80
C PHE A 117 -4.12 9.81 -6.84
N ASP A 118 -3.97 10.84 -7.66
CA ASP A 118 -2.69 11.46 -8.06
C ASP A 118 -2.21 12.56 -7.14
N HIS A 119 -2.76 12.61 -5.93
CA HIS A 119 -2.37 13.55 -4.90
C HIS A 119 -1.95 12.82 -3.61
N ARG A 120 -1.35 13.57 -2.70
CA ARG A 120 -1.11 13.09 -1.34
C ARG A 120 -2.45 12.91 -0.63
N VAL A 121 -2.65 11.75 0.01
CA VAL A 121 -3.84 11.53 0.83
C VAL A 121 -3.75 12.39 2.07
N VAL A 122 -4.76 13.22 2.27
CA VAL A 122 -4.95 14.08 3.44
C VAL A 122 -6.38 13.97 3.97
N SER A 123 -6.69 14.59 5.08
CA SER A 123 -7.99 14.48 5.74
C SER A 123 -9.21 14.77 4.85
N ARG A 124 -9.07 15.56 3.80
CA ARG A 124 -10.16 15.93 2.87
C ARG A 124 -10.09 15.25 1.51
N SER A 125 -9.22 14.25 1.34
CA SER A 125 -8.98 13.61 0.04
C SER A 125 -10.19 12.89 -0.55
N PHE A 126 -11.13 12.46 0.28
CA PHE A 126 -12.29 11.69 -0.18
C PHE A 126 -13.58 12.28 0.35
N THR A 127 -14.61 12.34 -0.49
CA THR A 127 -15.96 12.78 -0.11
C THR A 127 -16.56 11.81 0.90
N GLU A 128 -16.46 10.51 0.62
CA GLU A 128 -16.93 9.44 1.50
C GLU A 128 -15.74 8.76 2.19
N PRO A 129 -15.87 8.36 3.45
CA PRO A 129 -14.81 7.67 4.16
C PRO A 129 -14.53 6.29 3.55
N VAL A 130 -13.25 5.90 3.52
CA VAL A 130 -12.86 4.57 3.09
C VAL A 130 -12.89 3.61 4.28
N ARG A 131 -13.09 2.32 3.99
CA ARG A 131 -13.12 1.27 5.03
C ARG A 131 -11.76 0.79 5.43
N GLY A 132 -10.74 1.06 4.62
CA GLY A 132 -9.39 0.71 4.96
C GLY A 132 -8.34 1.52 4.24
N VAL A 133 -7.19 1.57 4.89
CA VAL A 133 -5.94 2.09 4.35
C VAL A 133 -4.92 0.98 4.47
N ILE A 134 -4.13 0.77 3.42
CA ILE A 134 -2.94 -0.08 3.46
C ILE A 134 -1.73 0.74 3.03
N THR A 135 -0.59 0.49 3.66
CA THR A 135 0.67 1.13 3.27
C THR A 135 1.85 0.22 3.52
N ARG A 136 2.89 0.36 2.67
CA ARG A 136 4.12 -0.39 2.77
C ARG A 136 5.33 0.54 2.69
N ALA A 137 6.09 0.64 3.80
CA ALA A 137 7.37 1.34 3.88
C ALA A 137 7.36 2.81 3.38
N VAL A 138 6.27 3.55 3.63
CA VAL A 138 6.12 4.94 3.17
C VAL A 138 6.61 5.93 4.22
N GLU A 139 6.08 5.83 5.44
CA GLU A 139 6.36 6.79 6.53
C GLU A 139 6.09 6.15 7.91
N PRO A 140 6.43 6.82 9.02
CA PRO A 140 6.08 6.39 10.37
C PRO A 140 4.56 6.17 10.55
N ILE A 141 4.20 5.21 11.43
CA ILE A 141 2.80 4.88 11.75
C ILE A 141 2.02 6.12 12.18
N THR A 142 2.60 6.92 13.09
CA THR A 142 2.00 8.15 13.63
C THR A 142 1.61 9.13 12.54
N LYS A 143 2.50 9.35 11.56
CA LYS A 143 2.23 10.25 10.43
C LYS A 143 1.08 9.74 9.55
N THR A 144 1.05 8.44 9.25
CA THR A 144 -0.04 7.85 8.46
C THR A 144 -1.37 7.93 9.21
N LEU A 145 -1.42 7.60 10.51
CA LEU A 145 -2.64 7.68 11.32
C LEU A 145 -3.21 9.11 11.34
N LEU A 146 -2.35 10.11 11.55
CA LEU A 146 -2.76 11.52 11.53
C LEU A 146 -3.30 11.90 10.15
N ARG A 147 -2.53 11.65 9.10
CA ARG A 147 -2.86 12.06 7.74
C ARG A 147 -4.13 11.43 7.19
N THR A 148 -4.41 10.18 7.54
CA THR A 148 -5.59 9.46 7.06
C THR A 148 -6.81 9.59 7.97
N SER A 149 -6.71 10.34 9.07
CA SER A 149 -7.78 10.51 10.06
C SER A 149 -9.08 11.08 9.47
N GLY A 150 -8.99 11.98 8.51
CA GLY A 150 -10.15 12.54 7.82
C GLY A 150 -10.62 11.72 6.61
N ALA A 151 -9.85 10.72 6.19
CA ALA A 151 -10.22 9.79 5.12
C ALA A 151 -10.93 8.53 5.64
N THR A 152 -10.86 8.27 6.95
CA THR A 152 -11.36 7.07 7.63
C THR A 152 -12.40 7.42 8.68
N ASP A 153 -13.30 6.48 9.00
CA ASP A 153 -14.34 6.62 9.99
C ASP A 153 -14.32 5.46 10.99
N ILE A 154 -15.20 5.49 11.98
CA ILE A 154 -15.32 4.42 13.01
C ILE A 154 -15.32 3.04 12.33
N GLY A 155 -14.49 2.12 12.85
CA GLY A 155 -14.32 0.76 12.36
C GLY A 155 -13.46 0.62 11.10
N SER A 156 -12.97 1.72 10.54
CA SER A 156 -12.00 1.63 9.44
C SER A 156 -10.67 1.07 9.92
N GLN A 157 -10.02 0.26 9.09
CA GLN A 157 -8.75 -0.40 9.43
C GLN A 157 -7.58 0.26 8.69
N ILE A 158 -6.51 0.53 9.43
CA ILE A 158 -5.25 1.03 8.89
C ILE A 158 -4.21 -0.07 9.01
N ILE A 159 -3.79 -0.61 7.86
CA ILE A 159 -2.95 -1.80 7.71
C ILE A 159 -1.54 -1.37 7.33
N PHE A 160 -0.58 -1.66 8.17
CA PHE A 160 0.82 -1.36 7.96
C PHE A 160 1.61 -2.63 7.66
N MET A 161 2.28 -2.66 6.51
CA MET A 161 3.26 -3.67 6.17
C MET A 161 4.66 -3.14 6.52
N LYS A 162 5.18 -3.58 7.65
CA LYS A 162 6.44 -3.08 8.23
C LYS A 162 7.54 -4.13 8.25
N GLY A 163 8.77 -3.68 8.47
CA GLY A 163 9.90 -4.53 8.84
C GLY A 163 9.85 -4.95 10.31
N PRO A 164 10.76 -5.84 10.77
CA PRO A 164 10.75 -6.35 12.13
C PRO A 164 11.07 -5.28 13.20
N GLY A 165 11.82 -4.23 12.86
CA GLY A 165 12.27 -3.19 13.80
C GLY A 165 11.26 -2.07 14.06
N VAL A 166 9.95 -2.36 14.12
CA VAL A 166 8.88 -1.37 14.24
C VAL A 166 8.44 -1.08 15.69
N ASP A 167 9.11 -1.68 16.70
CA ASP A 167 8.62 -1.67 18.09
C ASP A 167 8.53 -0.26 18.71
N GLU A 168 9.50 0.61 18.45
CA GLU A 168 9.48 1.97 19.00
C GLU A 168 8.38 2.79 18.36
N GLU A 169 8.31 2.77 17.01
CA GLU A 169 7.28 3.44 16.24
C GLU A 169 5.87 2.98 16.64
N LEU A 170 5.70 1.68 16.92
CA LEU A 170 4.45 1.12 17.39
C LEU A 170 4.07 1.61 18.79
N ARG A 171 5.04 1.65 19.72
CA ARG A 171 4.81 2.18 21.08
C ARG A 171 4.38 3.64 21.06
N GLU A 172 5.03 4.46 20.23
CA GLU A 172 4.64 5.87 20.02
C GLU A 172 3.21 5.97 19.50
N ALA A 173 2.89 5.22 18.45
CA ALA A 173 1.56 5.25 17.84
C ALA A 173 0.46 4.85 18.82
N VAL A 174 0.68 3.77 19.61
CA VAL A 174 -0.28 3.33 20.63
C VAL A 174 -0.45 4.37 21.73
N ARG A 175 0.63 5.02 22.18
CA ARG A 175 0.57 6.06 23.21
C ARG A 175 -0.18 7.31 22.73
N ASP A 176 0.20 7.80 21.56
CA ASP A 176 -0.22 9.14 21.08
C ASP A 176 -1.62 9.11 20.49
N PHE A 177 -2.03 7.99 19.92
CA PHE A 177 -3.33 7.83 19.23
C PHE A 177 -4.36 6.96 19.97
N LYS A 178 -4.14 6.64 21.25
CA LYS A 178 -5.01 5.75 22.06
C LYS A 178 -6.49 6.17 22.14
N ARG A 179 -6.80 7.45 21.91
CA ARG A 179 -8.18 7.96 21.90
C ARG A 179 -8.88 7.73 20.56
N ASP A 180 -8.09 7.76 19.47
CA ASP A 180 -8.61 7.75 18.10
C ASP A 180 -8.49 6.40 17.43
N TYR A 181 -7.53 5.58 17.86
CA TYR A 181 -7.24 4.29 17.27
C TYR A 181 -6.95 3.23 18.33
N LYS A 182 -7.35 2.00 18.01
CA LYS A 182 -7.03 0.79 18.78
C LYS A 182 -6.12 -0.10 17.96
N LEU A 183 -5.01 -0.51 18.52
CA LEU A 183 -4.19 -1.59 17.96
C LEU A 183 -4.99 -2.90 18.07
N ILE A 184 -5.39 -3.49 16.93
CA ILE A 184 -6.15 -4.73 16.88
C ILE A 184 -5.32 -5.92 16.42
N ARG A 185 -4.17 -5.67 15.81
CA ARG A 185 -3.24 -6.72 15.41
C ARG A 185 -1.81 -6.19 15.41
N ASP A 186 -0.93 -7.01 15.94
CA ASP A 186 0.51 -6.88 15.84
C ASP A 186 1.07 -8.29 15.65
N GLN A 187 1.38 -8.64 14.40
CA GLN A 187 1.72 -10.00 14.01
C GLN A 187 3.03 -10.04 13.25
N PRO A 188 4.09 -10.61 13.83
CA PRO A 188 5.26 -10.97 13.05
C PRO A 188 4.93 -12.11 12.08
N TYR A 189 5.52 -12.07 10.90
CA TYR A 189 5.47 -13.15 9.93
C TYR A 189 6.73 -13.14 9.07
N SER A 190 7.08 -14.30 8.53
CA SER A 190 8.19 -14.44 7.59
C SER A 190 7.63 -14.78 6.21
N LEU A 191 8.22 -14.22 5.17
CA LEU A 191 7.87 -14.63 3.82
C LEU A 191 8.32 -16.08 3.61
N PRO A 192 7.44 -16.97 3.14
CA PRO A 192 7.74 -18.39 3.04
C PRO A 192 9.01 -18.66 2.25
N HIS A 193 9.85 -19.56 2.76
CA HIS A 193 11.14 -19.98 2.18
C HIS A 193 12.16 -18.84 2.00
N THR A 194 12.10 -17.84 2.86
CA THR A 194 13.05 -16.73 2.89
C THR A 194 13.46 -16.38 4.31
N THR A 195 14.48 -15.53 4.46
CA THR A 195 14.89 -14.91 5.72
C THR A 195 14.27 -13.52 5.90
N HIS A 196 13.25 -13.18 5.10
CA HIS A 196 12.62 -11.85 5.16
C HIS A 196 11.49 -11.82 6.17
N ASP A 197 11.80 -11.31 7.35
CA ASP A 197 10.83 -11.06 8.39
C ASP A 197 10.05 -9.77 8.14
N ARG A 198 8.78 -9.81 8.50
CA ARG A 198 7.79 -8.75 8.35
C ARG A 198 6.99 -8.60 9.64
N ARG A 199 6.35 -7.46 9.75
CA ARG A 199 5.40 -7.19 10.81
C ARG A 199 4.12 -6.59 10.21
N LEU A 200 3.00 -7.26 10.46
CA LEU A 200 1.68 -6.76 10.09
C LEU A 200 1.06 -6.09 11.30
N VAL A 201 0.90 -4.77 11.22
CA VAL A 201 0.31 -3.96 12.28
C VAL A 201 -1.01 -3.39 11.77
N ILE A 202 -2.10 -3.54 12.55
CA ILE A 202 -3.41 -3.03 12.18
C ILE A 202 -4.00 -2.23 13.32
N PHE A 203 -4.37 -1.00 13.01
CA PHE A 203 -5.16 -0.13 13.86
C PHE A 203 -6.60 -0.05 13.35
N GLU A 204 -7.55 0.02 14.28
CA GLU A 204 -8.96 0.29 14.01
C GLU A 204 -9.30 1.69 14.50
N ARG A 205 -9.99 2.46 13.68
CA ARG A 205 -10.47 3.79 14.01
C ARG A 205 -11.61 3.72 15.05
N LEU A 206 -11.48 4.47 16.14
CA LEU A 206 -12.47 4.52 17.25
C LEU A 206 -13.36 5.75 17.20
N THR A 207 -12.90 6.82 16.55
CA THR A 207 -13.61 8.10 16.52
C THR A 207 -14.17 8.39 15.14
N PRO A 208 -15.23 9.20 15.04
CA PRO A 208 -15.74 9.66 13.76
C PRO A 208 -14.68 10.37 12.94
N ARG A 209 -14.92 10.43 11.65
CA ARG A 209 -14.11 11.20 10.70
C ARG A 209 -13.91 12.62 11.21
N SER A 210 -12.68 13.02 11.51
CA SER A 210 -12.37 14.39 11.86
C SER A 210 -12.03 15.17 10.59
N VAL A 211 -12.92 16.10 10.23
CA VAL A 211 -12.62 17.14 9.22
C VAL A 211 -11.94 18.31 9.97
N VAL A 212 -10.74 18.09 10.48
CA VAL A 212 -9.95 19.18 11.06
C VAL A 212 -9.55 20.12 9.93
N ALA A 213 -9.84 21.41 10.11
CA ALA A 213 -9.23 22.44 9.29
C ALA A 213 -7.71 22.41 9.57
N GLU A 214 -6.93 21.83 8.66
CA GLU A 214 -5.49 22.06 8.66
C GLU A 214 -5.31 23.56 8.46
N SER A 215 -4.83 24.24 9.50
CA SER A 215 -4.26 25.57 9.39
C SER A 215 -3.18 25.52 8.32
N ALA A 216 -3.15 26.51 7.46
CA ALA A 216 -2.25 26.64 6.32
C ALA A 216 -0.77 26.76 6.76
N GLU A 217 -0.19 25.64 7.15
CA GLU A 217 1.24 25.50 7.46
C GLU A 217 1.70 24.17 6.88
N GLU A 218 2.06 24.16 5.59
CA GLU A 218 3.01 23.23 4.96
C GLU A 218 3.05 23.44 3.45
N GLU A 219 3.08 24.71 3.00
CA GLU A 219 3.69 25.09 1.73
C GLU A 219 5.10 25.67 2.00
N THR A 220 5.99 24.88 2.57
CA THR A 220 7.43 25.16 2.45
C THR A 220 8.03 24.07 1.58
N GLY A 221 8.36 24.49 0.37
CA GLY A 221 8.95 23.72 -0.67
C GLY A 221 10.24 23.02 -0.26
N ASP A 222 10.34 21.79 -0.67
CA ASP A 222 11.61 21.20 -1.04
C ASP A 222 11.88 21.63 -2.49
N ASP A 223 12.50 22.78 -2.60
CA ASP A 223 13.11 23.29 -3.82
C ASP A 223 14.47 22.57 -3.98
N ASP A 224 14.43 21.35 -4.50
CA ASP A 224 15.64 20.64 -4.95
C ASP A 224 16.12 21.26 -6.28
N THR A 225 16.65 22.49 -6.17
CA THR A 225 17.56 23.05 -7.14
C THR A 225 18.99 22.72 -6.71
N GLU A 226 19.48 21.56 -7.07
CA GLU A 226 20.91 21.31 -7.26
C GLU A 226 21.08 20.28 -8.38
N ASP A 227 21.27 20.81 -9.60
CA ASP A 227 22.13 20.18 -10.58
C ASP A 227 22.60 21.22 -11.62
N GLN A 228 23.71 21.89 -11.29
CA GLN A 228 24.60 22.52 -12.26
C GLN A 228 26.01 22.55 -11.66
N ALA A 229 26.82 21.54 -11.96
CA ALA A 229 28.26 21.64 -12.24
C ALA A 229 28.80 20.25 -12.64
#